data_01e04f146ea1b582ef0579763b5fb1e8
#
_entry.id   01e04f146ea1b582ef0579763b5fb1e8
#
_cell.length_a   1.000
_cell.length_b   1.000
_cell.length_c   1.000
_cell.angle_alpha   90.00
_cell.angle_beta   90.00
_cell.angle_gamma   90.00
#
_symmetry.space_group_name_H-M   'P 1'
#
loop_
_entity.id
_entity.type
_entity.pdbx_description
1 polymer ?
#
loop_
_entity_poly.entity_id
_entity_poly.type
_entity_poly.pdbx_seq_one_letter_code
_entity_poly.pdbx_strand_id
1 'polypeptide(L)'
;IHLHKNDLPDGVTFTGSIAVDTETLGLKPSRDRLCLVQLSQGDGEVHIVQFEPESEHNKDPYEAPNLKAVLNDRQLVKIFHFARFDLATIAQYLGVHAAPLWCTKIASKLVRTYTDRHGLKDLCRELLQVDLSKAQQSSDWGAPDISDAQLNYAA
;
A
#
# COMPACT_ATOMS: atom_id res chain seq x y z
N ILE A 1 3.30 0.73 -14.55
CA ILE A 1 3.68 1.15 -13.17
C ILE A 1 4.13 2.60 -13.24
N HIS A 2 3.58 3.45 -12.38
CA HIS A 2 3.89 4.86 -12.26
C HIS A 2 4.51 5.15 -10.90
N LEU A 3 5.79 5.49 -10.87
CA LEU A 3 6.50 5.87 -9.65
C LEU A 3 6.42 7.40 -9.48
N HIS A 4 5.93 7.84 -8.33
CA HIS A 4 5.80 9.24 -7.93
C HIS A 4 6.64 9.51 -6.69
N LYS A 5 7.15 10.73 -6.55
CA LYS A 5 7.89 11.16 -5.35
C LYS A 5 6.99 12.01 -4.45
N ASN A 6 6.88 11.59 -3.20
CA ASN A 6 6.22 12.29 -2.08
C ASN A 6 4.69 12.50 -2.19
N ASP A 7 4.10 12.50 -3.38
CA ASP A 7 2.64 12.61 -3.59
C ASP A 7 2.22 12.03 -4.95
N LEU A 8 0.92 11.85 -5.15
CA LEU A 8 0.32 11.61 -6.45
C LEU A 8 0.31 12.91 -7.27
N PRO A 9 0.49 12.86 -8.61
CA PRO A 9 0.33 14.04 -9.44
C PRO A 9 -1.13 14.48 -9.51
N ASP A 10 -1.34 15.76 -9.82
CA ASP A 10 -2.67 16.30 -10.09
C ASP A 10 -3.36 15.53 -11.22
N GLY A 11 -4.66 15.32 -11.05
CA GLY A 11 -5.49 14.67 -12.07
C GLY A 11 -5.53 13.14 -12.00
N VAL A 12 -4.74 12.48 -11.15
CA VAL A 12 -4.93 11.04 -10.87
C VAL A 12 -6.21 10.86 -10.07
N THR A 13 -7.15 10.11 -10.63
CA THR A 13 -8.46 9.86 -10.02
C THR A 13 -8.77 8.38 -10.00
N PHE A 14 -9.49 7.95 -8.97
CA PHE A 14 -9.94 6.57 -8.80
C PHE A 14 -11.46 6.54 -8.58
N THR A 15 -12.11 5.44 -8.95
CA THR A 15 -13.55 5.27 -8.77
C THR A 15 -13.86 3.88 -8.21
N GLY A 16 -14.96 3.79 -7.44
CA GLY A 16 -15.43 2.51 -6.89
C GLY A 16 -14.53 1.96 -5.80
N SER A 17 -13.44 1.27 -6.15
CA SER A 17 -12.51 0.69 -5.18
C SER A 17 -11.07 0.69 -5.67
N ILE A 18 -10.13 0.77 -4.73
CA ILE A 18 -8.68 0.64 -4.98
C ILE A 18 -8.06 -0.37 -4.02
N ALA A 19 -7.12 -1.17 -4.51
CA ALA A 19 -6.20 -1.89 -3.67
C ALA A 19 -5.16 -0.90 -3.11
N VAL A 20 -4.81 -1.06 -1.83
CA VAL A 20 -3.79 -0.22 -1.16
C VAL A 20 -2.87 -1.14 -0.36
N ASP A 21 -1.57 -0.94 -0.51
CA ASP A 21 -0.54 -1.59 0.30
C ASP A 21 0.53 -0.58 0.72
N THR A 22 1.37 -0.93 1.70
CA THR A 22 2.43 -0.06 2.20
C THR A 22 3.72 -0.82 2.42
N GLU A 23 4.86 -0.17 2.10
CA GLU A 23 6.18 -0.66 2.46
C GLU A 23 6.87 0.29 3.43
N THR A 24 7.54 -0.28 4.42
CA THR A 24 8.18 0.45 5.52
C THR A 24 9.59 -0.07 5.80
N LEU A 25 10.38 0.66 6.57
CA LEU A 25 11.72 0.18 7.01
C LEU A 25 11.67 -1.00 7.99
N GLY A 26 10.48 -1.37 8.48
CA GLY A 26 10.32 -2.48 9.42
C GLY A 26 8.86 -2.60 9.89
N LEU A 27 8.63 -3.30 11.00
CA LEU A 27 7.28 -3.70 11.42
C LEU A 27 6.69 -2.86 12.57
N LYS A 28 7.36 -1.79 12.99
CA LYS A 28 6.88 -0.91 14.07
C LYS A 28 6.53 0.47 13.52
N PRO A 29 5.24 0.78 13.27
CA PRO A 29 4.83 2.05 12.67
C PRO A 29 5.33 3.30 13.41
N SER A 30 5.53 3.24 14.73
CA SER A 30 6.04 4.36 15.51
C SER A 30 7.56 4.60 15.37
N ARG A 31 8.30 3.69 14.73
CA ARG A 31 9.76 3.76 14.58
C ARG A 31 10.19 3.65 13.11
N ASP A 32 9.54 2.75 12.39
CA ASP A 32 9.98 2.32 11.07
C ASP A 32 9.18 3.09 10.01
N ARG A 33 9.82 4.07 9.37
CA ARG A 33 9.15 5.04 8.51
C ARG A 33 8.42 4.38 7.33
N LEU A 34 7.31 5.01 6.91
CA LEU A 34 6.63 4.71 5.67
C LEU A 34 7.54 5.09 4.49
N CYS A 35 7.74 4.17 3.57
CA CYS A 35 8.58 4.34 2.39
C CYS A 35 7.77 4.40 1.11
N LEU A 36 6.81 3.47 0.92
CA LEU A 36 5.96 3.43 -0.26
C LEU A 36 4.49 3.30 0.15
N VAL A 37 3.61 3.88 -0.68
CA VAL A 37 2.18 3.54 -0.75
C VAL A 37 1.88 3.14 -2.18
N GLN A 38 1.30 1.95 -2.36
CA GLN A 38 0.88 1.41 -3.65
C GLN A 38 -0.63 1.51 -3.80
N LEU A 39 -1.09 1.89 -4.98
CA LEU A 39 -2.49 2.06 -5.33
C LEU A 39 -2.78 1.42 -6.68
N SER A 40 -3.80 0.56 -6.78
CA SER A 40 -4.27 0.00 -8.05
C SER A 40 -5.78 -0.13 -8.07
N GLN A 41 -6.38 0.23 -9.19
CA GLN A 41 -7.81 0.05 -9.44
C GLN A 41 -8.14 -1.31 -10.08
N GLY A 42 -7.10 -2.12 -10.41
CA GLY A 42 -7.25 -3.42 -11.06
C GLY A 42 -7.43 -3.32 -12.58
N ASP A 43 -7.11 -2.18 -13.16
CA ASP A 43 -7.17 -1.87 -14.59
C ASP A 43 -5.83 -2.13 -15.32
N GLY A 44 -4.84 -2.68 -14.61
CA GLY A 44 -3.49 -2.90 -15.11
C GLY A 44 -2.52 -1.74 -14.78
N GLU A 45 -3.03 -0.64 -14.22
CA GLU A 45 -2.21 0.48 -13.78
C GLU A 45 -1.95 0.41 -12.27
N VAL A 46 -0.71 0.70 -11.89
CA VAL A 46 -0.29 0.79 -10.49
C VAL A 46 0.43 2.10 -10.27
N HIS A 47 -0.03 2.85 -9.29
CA HIS A 47 0.63 4.07 -8.81
C HIS A 47 1.37 3.77 -7.52
N ILE A 48 2.67 4.09 -7.48
CA ILE A 48 3.52 3.92 -6.30
C ILE A 48 4.00 5.31 -5.89
N VAL A 49 3.67 5.72 -4.66
CA VAL A 49 4.18 6.96 -4.08
C VAL A 49 5.36 6.60 -3.17
N GLN A 50 6.54 7.03 -3.54
CA GLN A 50 7.76 6.88 -2.74
C GLN A 50 8.00 8.13 -1.91
N PHE A 51 8.10 7.96 -0.59
CA PHE A 51 8.43 9.03 0.35
C PHE A 51 9.93 9.11 0.57
N GLU A 52 10.50 10.24 0.21
CA GLU A 52 11.88 10.55 0.52
C GLU A 52 12.03 10.88 2.01
N PRO A 53 13.20 10.63 2.63
CA PRO A 53 13.41 11.01 4.02
C PRO A 53 13.37 12.54 4.19
N GLU A 54 13.08 12.98 5.41
CA GLU A 54 13.21 14.39 5.77
C GLU A 54 14.61 14.90 5.48
N SER A 55 14.71 16.09 4.90
CA SER A 55 15.94 16.77 4.54
C SER A 55 15.76 18.28 4.57
N GLU A 56 16.85 19.05 4.39
CA GLU A 56 16.76 20.52 4.28
C GLU A 56 15.81 20.99 3.16
N HIS A 57 15.68 20.17 2.10
CA HIS A 57 14.83 20.47 0.93
C HIS A 57 13.46 19.79 0.98
N ASN A 58 13.25 18.85 1.90
CA ASN A 58 12.01 18.11 2.10
C ASN A 58 11.69 18.04 3.59
N LYS A 59 11.12 19.13 4.12
CA LYS A 59 10.85 19.29 5.57
C LYS A 59 9.62 18.52 6.03
N ASP A 60 8.66 18.30 5.14
CA ASP A 60 7.46 17.50 5.40
C ASP A 60 7.26 16.47 4.27
N PRO A 61 7.99 15.35 4.32
CA PRO A 61 7.91 14.32 3.29
C PRO A 61 6.52 13.67 3.19
N TYR A 62 5.66 13.86 4.20
CA TYR A 62 4.32 13.28 4.27
C TYR A 62 3.20 14.31 4.10
N GLU A 63 3.46 15.49 3.55
CA GLU A 63 2.41 16.45 3.23
C GLU A 63 1.36 15.84 2.29
N ALA A 64 1.79 15.28 1.16
CA ALA A 64 1.04 14.41 0.23
C ALA A 64 -0.47 14.72 0.10
N PRO A 65 -0.87 15.94 -0.31
CA PRO A 65 -2.29 16.35 -0.30
C PRO A 65 -3.17 15.49 -1.23
N ASN A 66 -2.68 15.11 -2.41
CA ASN A 66 -3.44 14.32 -3.38
C ASN A 66 -3.64 12.88 -2.89
N LEU A 67 -2.60 12.24 -2.38
CA LEU A 67 -2.71 10.91 -1.79
C LEU A 67 -3.65 10.90 -0.57
N LYS A 68 -3.53 11.90 0.31
CA LYS A 68 -4.42 12.06 1.47
C LYS A 68 -5.87 12.25 1.04
N ALA A 69 -6.12 13.01 -0.02
CA ALA A 69 -7.47 13.18 -0.57
C ALA A 69 -8.06 11.84 -1.04
N VAL A 70 -7.29 11.03 -1.78
CA VAL A 70 -7.69 9.70 -2.23
C VAL A 70 -7.99 8.77 -1.04
N LEU A 71 -7.11 8.74 -0.05
CA LEU A 71 -7.29 7.87 1.13
C LEU A 71 -8.47 8.30 2.02
N ASN A 72 -8.80 9.59 2.06
CA ASN A 72 -9.94 10.15 2.80
C ASN A 72 -11.27 10.10 2.05
N ASP A 73 -11.26 9.83 0.73
CA ASP A 73 -12.49 9.81 -0.07
C ASP A 73 -13.47 8.76 0.46
N ARG A 74 -14.64 9.21 0.91
CA ARG A 74 -15.69 8.35 1.48
C ARG A 74 -16.49 7.58 0.42
N GLN A 75 -16.37 7.90 -0.85
CA GLN A 75 -17.00 7.20 -1.96
C GLN A 75 -16.11 6.09 -2.53
N LEU A 76 -14.81 6.12 -2.23
CA LEU A 76 -13.82 5.17 -2.71
C LEU A 76 -13.51 4.12 -1.63
N VAL A 77 -13.79 2.85 -1.92
CA VAL A 77 -13.47 1.74 -1.01
C VAL A 77 -11.98 1.39 -1.12
N LYS A 78 -11.24 1.42 0.00
CA LYS A 78 -9.85 0.99 0.08
C LYS A 78 -9.80 -0.48 0.46
N ILE A 79 -9.20 -1.29 -0.41
CA ILE A 79 -9.05 -2.73 -0.23
C ILE A 79 -7.63 -3.02 0.24
N PHE A 80 -7.50 -3.68 1.39
CA PHE A 80 -6.22 -4.08 1.98
C PHE A 80 -6.15 -5.59 2.18
N HIS A 81 -4.93 -6.11 2.29
CA HIS A 81 -4.72 -7.44 2.84
C HIS A 81 -4.04 -7.37 4.21
N PHE A 82 -4.76 -7.70 5.27
CA PHE A 82 -4.33 -7.50 6.67
C PHE A 82 -4.21 -6.02 7.06
N ALA A 83 -5.21 -5.24 6.70
CA ALA A 83 -5.35 -3.78 6.84
C ALA A 83 -4.80 -3.14 8.12
N ARG A 84 -4.71 -3.87 9.23
CA ARG A 84 -4.30 -3.35 10.53
C ARG A 84 -2.93 -2.66 10.49
N PHE A 85 -1.96 -3.24 9.77
CA PHE A 85 -0.61 -2.70 9.67
C PHE A 85 -0.61 -1.41 8.84
N ASP A 86 -1.18 -1.49 7.64
CA ASP A 86 -1.24 -0.37 6.71
C ASP A 86 -1.99 0.82 7.29
N LEU A 87 -3.14 0.58 7.91
CA LEU A 87 -3.92 1.63 8.56
C LEU A 87 -3.16 2.31 9.70
N ALA A 88 -2.41 1.55 10.51
CA ALA A 88 -1.58 2.13 11.56
C ALA A 88 -0.45 2.98 10.99
N THR A 89 0.19 2.52 9.92
CA THR A 89 1.27 3.23 9.23
C THR A 89 0.74 4.50 8.54
N ILE A 90 -0.36 4.39 7.80
CA ILE A 90 -1.02 5.53 7.15
C ILE A 90 -1.46 6.57 8.18
N ALA A 91 -2.07 6.16 9.28
CA ALA A 91 -2.47 7.07 10.34
C ALA A 91 -1.26 7.76 11.00
N GLN A 92 -0.17 7.02 11.24
CA GLN A 92 1.03 7.55 11.88
C GLN A 92 1.75 8.60 11.03
N TYR A 93 1.91 8.34 9.72
CA TYR A 93 2.74 9.18 8.85
C TYR A 93 1.92 10.18 8.03
N LEU A 94 0.77 9.79 7.52
CA LEU A 94 -0.08 10.66 6.70
C LEU A 94 -1.19 11.37 7.50
N GLY A 95 -1.42 10.96 8.76
CA GLY A 95 -2.51 11.55 9.58
C GLY A 95 -3.91 11.20 9.05
N VAL A 96 -4.05 10.15 8.25
CA VAL A 96 -5.30 9.77 7.59
C VAL A 96 -5.90 8.52 8.22
N HIS A 97 -7.20 8.53 8.44
CA HIS A 97 -8.00 7.36 8.80
C HIS A 97 -8.75 6.85 7.56
N ALA A 98 -8.06 6.06 6.74
CA ALA A 98 -8.60 5.57 5.46
C ALA A 98 -9.90 4.79 5.65
N ALA A 99 -11.01 5.31 5.08
CA ALA A 99 -12.33 4.72 5.14
C ALA A 99 -13.18 5.21 3.94
N PRO A 100 -14.17 4.41 3.45
CA PRO A 100 -14.46 3.04 3.83
C PRO A 100 -13.36 2.07 3.43
N LEU A 101 -13.25 0.95 4.12
CA LEU A 101 -12.24 -0.05 3.85
C LEU A 101 -12.80 -1.48 3.79
N TRP A 102 -12.08 -2.34 3.06
CA TRP A 102 -12.31 -3.77 3.00
C TRP A 102 -11.00 -4.52 3.27
N CYS A 103 -11.04 -5.54 4.12
CA CYS A 103 -9.86 -6.36 4.41
C CYS A 103 -10.05 -7.79 3.89
N THR A 104 -9.33 -8.17 2.84
CA THR A 104 -9.43 -9.49 2.20
C THR A 104 -9.02 -10.63 3.13
N LYS A 105 -8.08 -10.40 4.06
CA LYS A 105 -7.72 -11.41 5.08
C LYS A 105 -8.87 -11.67 6.07
N ILE A 106 -9.58 -10.63 6.50
CA ILE A 106 -10.75 -10.80 7.39
C ILE A 106 -11.88 -11.49 6.63
N ALA A 107 -12.18 -11.04 5.39
CA ALA A 107 -13.16 -11.69 4.54
C ALA A 107 -12.83 -13.19 4.35
N SER A 108 -11.57 -13.51 4.05
CA SER A 108 -11.12 -14.90 3.93
C SER A 108 -11.38 -15.71 5.21
N LYS A 109 -11.07 -15.15 6.38
CA LYS A 109 -11.32 -15.84 7.67
C LYS A 109 -12.80 -16.12 7.92
N LEU A 110 -13.68 -15.22 7.48
CA LEU A 110 -15.12 -15.36 7.67
C LEU A 110 -15.74 -16.42 6.73
N VAL A 111 -15.25 -16.54 5.49
CA VAL A 111 -15.88 -17.40 4.48
C VAL A 111 -15.12 -18.71 4.23
N ARG A 112 -13.79 -18.75 4.47
CA ARG A 112 -12.95 -19.93 4.25
C ARG A 112 -12.64 -20.63 5.58
N THR A 113 -13.68 -21.11 6.26
CA THR A 113 -13.59 -21.72 7.59
C THR A 113 -12.94 -23.12 7.59
N TYR A 114 -12.67 -23.68 6.42
CA TYR A 114 -12.06 -24.99 6.21
C TYR A 114 -10.52 -24.97 6.26
N THR A 115 -9.89 -23.81 6.43
CA THR A 115 -8.43 -23.66 6.39
C THR A 115 -7.96 -22.52 7.27
N ASP A 116 -6.71 -22.60 7.76
CA ASP A 116 -6.00 -21.51 8.45
C ASP A 116 -5.11 -20.66 7.52
N ARG A 117 -5.10 -20.98 6.21
CA ARG A 117 -4.28 -20.29 5.21
C ARG A 117 -4.98 -19.07 4.65
N HIS A 118 -4.80 -17.94 5.32
CA HIS A 118 -5.40 -16.65 4.98
C HIS A 118 -4.37 -15.59 4.56
N GLY A 119 -3.13 -15.99 4.22
CA GLY A 119 -2.12 -15.11 3.65
C GLY A 119 -2.44 -14.74 2.20
N LEU A 120 -1.99 -13.57 1.73
CA LEU A 120 -2.24 -13.13 0.35
C LEU A 120 -1.75 -14.17 -0.68
N LYS A 121 -0.54 -14.69 -0.50
CA LYS A 121 0.02 -15.76 -1.35
C LYS A 121 -0.88 -17.00 -1.42
N ASP A 122 -1.44 -17.43 -0.28
CA ASP A 122 -2.32 -18.61 -0.24
C ASP A 122 -3.65 -18.33 -0.95
N LEU A 123 -4.19 -17.12 -0.77
CA LEU A 123 -5.40 -16.67 -1.47
C LEU A 123 -5.20 -16.59 -2.98
N CYS A 124 -4.13 -15.95 -3.43
CA CYS A 124 -3.83 -15.84 -4.86
C CYS A 124 -3.62 -17.23 -5.51
N ARG A 125 -2.89 -18.11 -4.82
CA ARG A 125 -2.70 -19.49 -5.33
C ARG A 125 -4.01 -20.26 -5.44
N GLU A 126 -4.86 -20.19 -4.41
CA GLU A 126 -6.10 -20.98 -4.36
C GLU A 126 -7.19 -20.41 -5.27
N LEU A 127 -7.39 -19.08 -5.25
CA LEU A 127 -8.51 -18.46 -5.92
C LEU A 127 -8.19 -18.00 -7.36
N LEU A 128 -6.94 -17.64 -7.62
CA LEU A 128 -6.51 -17.08 -8.91
C LEU A 128 -5.52 -17.98 -9.66
N GLN A 129 -5.01 -19.05 -9.01
CA GLN A 129 -3.95 -19.94 -9.53
C GLN A 129 -2.65 -19.17 -9.85
N VAL A 130 -2.37 -18.11 -9.09
CA VAL A 130 -1.18 -17.27 -9.21
C VAL A 130 -0.27 -17.49 -8.01
N ASP A 131 1.00 -17.76 -8.26
CA ASP A 131 2.03 -17.87 -7.23
C ASP A 131 2.75 -16.53 -7.06
N LEU A 132 2.58 -15.89 -5.90
CA LEU A 132 3.28 -14.66 -5.56
C LEU A 132 4.71 -14.94 -5.06
N SER A 133 5.68 -14.20 -5.59
CA SER A 133 7.04 -14.16 -5.06
C SER A 133 7.08 -13.39 -3.74
N LYS A 134 8.01 -13.77 -2.85
CA LYS A 134 8.33 -13.01 -1.63
C LYS A 134 9.78 -12.50 -1.66
N ALA A 135 10.42 -12.51 -2.84
CA ALA A 135 11.84 -12.25 -2.97
C ALA A 135 12.26 -10.86 -2.47
N GLN A 136 11.39 -9.86 -2.58
CA GLN A 136 11.67 -8.48 -2.17
C GLN A 136 11.03 -8.06 -0.83
N GLN A 137 10.37 -8.97 -0.13
CA GLN A 137 9.67 -8.67 1.14
C GLN A 137 10.57 -8.01 2.20
N SER A 138 11.88 -8.30 2.18
CA SER A 138 12.86 -7.74 3.12
C SER A 138 13.84 -6.78 2.43
N SER A 139 13.45 -6.17 1.33
CA SER A 139 14.27 -5.18 0.63
C SER A 139 14.46 -3.91 1.44
N ASP A 140 15.52 -3.16 1.13
CA ASP A 140 15.67 -1.79 1.62
C ASP A 140 14.73 -0.86 0.86
N TRP A 141 13.52 -0.70 1.40
CA TRP A 141 12.50 0.21 0.86
C TRP A 141 12.83 1.68 1.10
N GLY A 142 13.81 1.95 1.97
CA GLY A 142 14.29 3.30 2.26
C GLY A 142 15.35 3.82 1.30
N ALA A 143 15.81 3.00 0.37
CA ALA A 143 16.76 3.41 -0.65
C ALA A 143 16.23 4.59 -1.49
N PRO A 144 17.10 5.55 -1.88
CA PRO A 144 16.68 6.69 -2.70
C PRO A 144 16.16 6.26 -4.08
N ASP A 145 16.77 5.21 -4.64
CA ASP A 145 16.40 4.63 -5.92
C ASP A 145 15.80 3.23 -5.71
N ILE A 146 14.60 3.04 -6.18
CA ILE A 146 13.91 1.75 -6.16
C ILE A 146 14.26 0.99 -7.43
N SER A 147 14.75 -0.23 -7.29
CA SER A 147 15.09 -1.09 -8.43
C SER A 147 13.85 -1.61 -9.15
N ASP A 148 13.99 -1.99 -10.43
CA ASP A 148 12.90 -2.62 -11.20
C ASP A 148 12.34 -3.88 -10.51
N ALA A 149 13.20 -4.66 -9.83
CA ALA A 149 12.77 -5.83 -9.08
C ALA A 149 11.87 -5.48 -7.88
N GLN A 150 12.17 -4.37 -7.20
CA GLN A 150 11.35 -3.84 -6.12
C GLN A 150 10.04 -3.24 -6.66
N LEU A 151 10.09 -2.47 -7.75
CA LEU A 151 8.88 -1.92 -8.39
C LEU A 151 7.93 -3.03 -8.84
N ASN A 152 8.45 -4.07 -9.49
CA ASN A 152 7.64 -5.22 -9.93
C ASN A 152 7.09 -6.07 -8.76
N TYR A 153 7.74 -6.02 -7.60
CA TYR A 153 7.23 -6.68 -6.40
C TYR A 153 6.12 -5.87 -5.73
N ALA A 154 6.27 -4.56 -5.69
CA ALA A 154 5.34 -3.62 -5.05
C ALA A 154 4.07 -3.36 -5.91
N ALA A 155 4.12 -3.64 -7.20
CA ALA A 155 3.00 -3.52 -8.15
C ALA A 155 2.18 -4.81 -8.21
#